data_3fa6b46577a45b3b6828fbc2a605a36e
#
_entry.id   3fa6b46577a45b3b6828fbc2a605a36e
#
_cell.length_a   1.000
_cell.length_b   1.000
_cell.length_c   1.000
_cell.angle_alpha   90.00
_cell.angle_beta   90.00
_cell.angle_gamma   90.00
#
_symmetry.space_group_name_H-M   'P 1'
#
loop_
_entity.id
_entity.type
_entity.pdbx_description
1 polymer ?
#
loop_
_entity_poly.entity_id
_entity_poly.type
_entity_poly.pdbx_seq_one_letter_code
_entity_poly.pdbx_strand_id
1 'polypeptide(L)'
;MTTTLPDVLPSIGYAAPPRFHPAIWPITTHSDDEGRLCIGEVPLTDIADEFRTPCYVIDEADFRGRARRYRTALPHTEVVYAGKSLLSIAVARWAREEGLGVDVCSAGELATVLAAGVEKARIIMHGNAKSQDELRAAVRNGVGRIVLDSCSEITDLAGLAEQRQRVLIRVTPDIDIHGHRAITTGISDQKFGFTLEGGHAAEAVPRVLAHPNLDLIGLHCHIGSQVTDAALYGEAIRRMIAAMADVRARHGVILTQLNIGGGHGIPYLAGDPELSVDELAQAIEDGLDAACA
;
A
#
# COMPACT_ATOMS: atom_id res chain seq x y z
N MET A 1 40.84 43.82 -16.62
CA MET A 1 39.62 43.26 -15.94
C MET A 1 39.34 41.89 -16.57
N THR A 2 39.44 40.85 -15.81
CA THR A 2 39.19 39.48 -16.30
C THR A 2 37.67 39.27 -16.25
N THR A 3 37.02 39.27 -17.40
CA THR A 3 35.58 38.98 -17.53
C THR A 3 35.36 37.52 -17.18
N THR A 4 34.56 37.25 -16.18
CA THR A 4 34.22 35.86 -15.77
C THR A 4 33.06 35.30 -16.59
N LEU A 5 32.92 33.98 -16.63
CA LEU A 5 31.81 33.32 -17.36
C LEU A 5 30.41 33.83 -16.95
N PRO A 6 30.11 34.11 -15.66
CA PRO A 6 28.88 34.76 -15.24
C PRO A 6 28.64 36.16 -15.80
N ASP A 7 29.75 36.93 -16.10
CA ASP A 7 29.62 38.26 -16.68
C ASP A 7 29.19 38.23 -18.16
N VAL A 8 29.46 37.09 -18.86
CA VAL A 8 29.11 36.87 -20.27
C VAL A 8 27.77 36.16 -20.41
N LEU A 9 27.45 35.32 -19.45
CA LEU A 9 26.20 34.55 -19.40
C LEU A 9 25.54 34.75 -18.03
N PRO A 10 24.81 35.84 -17.80
CA PRO A 10 24.18 36.15 -16.51
C PRO A 10 23.27 35.05 -15.97
N SER A 11 22.68 34.25 -16.86
CA SER A 11 21.82 33.09 -16.48
C SER A 11 22.58 31.98 -15.73
N ILE A 12 23.93 31.93 -15.85
CA ILE A 12 24.74 30.95 -15.11
C ILE A 12 25.05 31.43 -13.68
N GLY A 13 25.10 32.75 -13.46
CA GLY A 13 25.41 33.34 -12.15
C GLY A 13 24.22 33.42 -11.19
N TYR A 14 22.99 33.19 -11.66
CA TYR A 14 21.77 33.33 -10.89
C TYR A 14 20.97 32.03 -10.80
N ALA A 15 21.58 30.89 -11.01
CA ALA A 15 20.94 29.65 -10.64
C ALA A 15 20.73 29.68 -9.12
N ALA A 16 19.48 29.94 -8.70
CA ALA A 16 19.10 29.72 -7.31
C ALA A 16 19.49 28.28 -6.96
N PRO A 17 20.01 28.02 -5.74
CA PRO A 17 20.35 26.68 -5.34
C PRO A 17 19.13 25.78 -5.60
N PRO A 18 19.30 24.56 -6.10
CA PRO A 18 18.21 23.67 -6.44
C PRO A 18 17.31 23.53 -5.21
N ARG A 19 16.06 23.93 -5.36
CA ARG A 19 15.06 23.71 -4.30
C ARG A 19 14.60 22.26 -4.40
N PHE A 20 14.97 21.46 -3.43
CA PHE A 20 14.53 20.08 -3.33
C PHE A 20 13.09 20.06 -2.83
N HIS A 21 12.15 19.76 -3.73
CA HIS A 21 10.73 19.72 -3.37
C HIS A 21 10.47 18.51 -2.47
N PRO A 22 9.96 18.69 -1.23
CA PRO A 22 9.84 17.60 -0.24
C PRO A 22 8.84 16.50 -0.63
N ALA A 23 7.95 16.74 -1.57
CA ALA A 23 7.08 15.70 -2.11
C ALA A 23 7.79 14.76 -3.10
N ILE A 24 8.94 15.18 -3.67
CA ILE A 24 9.71 14.41 -4.66
C ILE A 24 10.99 13.87 -4.03
N TRP A 25 11.68 14.74 -3.29
CA TRP A 25 12.95 14.41 -2.65
C TRP A 25 12.76 14.00 -1.20
N PRO A 26 13.65 13.16 -0.64
CA PRO A 26 13.65 12.89 0.79
C PRO A 26 13.74 14.18 1.60
N ILE A 27 13.10 14.22 2.76
CA ILE A 27 13.00 15.44 3.59
C ILE A 27 14.35 15.96 4.11
N THR A 28 15.36 15.08 4.16
CA THR A 28 16.72 15.45 4.61
C THR A 28 17.61 15.90 3.45
N THR A 29 17.08 16.00 2.22
CA THR A 29 17.87 16.38 1.05
C THR A 29 18.31 17.84 1.13
N HIS A 30 19.61 18.08 1.03
CA HIS A 30 20.20 19.42 1.04
C HIS A 30 21.52 19.46 0.25
N SER A 31 22.07 20.65 0.06
CA SER A 31 23.45 20.82 -0.39
C SER A 31 24.31 21.22 0.79
N ASP A 32 25.47 20.59 0.95
CA ASP A 32 26.46 21.01 1.95
C ASP A 32 27.20 22.29 1.56
N ASP A 33 28.12 22.74 2.42
CA ASP A 33 28.91 23.95 2.21
C ASP A 33 29.85 23.87 0.98
N GLU A 34 30.12 22.64 0.50
CA GLU A 34 30.93 22.37 -0.70
C GLU A 34 30.06 22.24 -1.96
N GLY A 35 28.73 22.37 -1.83
CA GLY A 35 27.76 22.25 -2.92
C GLY A 35 27.47 20.79 -3.31
N ARG A 36 27.86 19.79 -2.50
CA ARG A 36 27.57 18.39 -2.75
C ARG A 36 26.13 18.08 -2.31
N LEU A 37 25.45 17.25 -3.09
CA LEU A 37 24.10 16.77 -2.74
C LEU A 37 24.20 15.74 -1.63
N CYS A 38 23.49 15.99 -0.52
CA CYS A 38 23.43 15.14 0.66
C CYS A 38 22.03 14.63 0.91
N ILE A 39 21.94 13.41 1.47
CA ILE A 39 20.72 12.82 2.08
C ILE A 39 21.12 12.33 3.47
N GLY A 40 20.41 12.80 4.51
CA GLY A 40 20.73 12.42 5.88
C GLY A 40 22.17 12.73 6.28
N GLU A 41 22.66 13.92 6.07
CA GLU A 41 24.05 14.35 6.37
C GLU A 41 25.15 13.60 5.59
N VAL A 42 24.80 12.71 4.65
CA VAL A 42 25.77 11.92 3.88
C VAL A 42 25.81 12.40 2.43
N PRO A 43 26.96 12.87 1.93
CA PRO A 43 27.12 13.22 0.52
C PRO A 43 26.88 12.00 -0.38
N LEU A 44 26.11 12.17 -1.47
CA LEU A 44 25.85 11.08 -2.41
C LEU A 44 27.12 10.61 -3.13
N THR A 45 28.13 11.45 -3.24
CA THR A 45 29.46 11.07 -3.76
C THR A 45 30.12 10.03 -2.87
N ASP A 46 30.06 10.19 -1.56
CA ASP A 46 30.67 9.28 -0.60
C ASP A 46 29.94 7.92 -0.62
N ILE A 47 28.61 7.95 -0.76
CA ILE A 47 27.81 6.73 -0.97
C ILE A 47 28.22 6.01 -2.27
N ALA A 48 28.39 6.77 -3.36
CA ALA A 48 28.80 6.21 -4.65
C ALA A 48 30.22 5.62 -4.61
N ASP A 49 31.13 6.23 -3.87
CA ASP A 49 32.50 5.74 -3.70
C ASP A 49 32.56 4.46 -2.89
N GLU A 50 31.75 4.35 -1.83
CA GLU A 50 31.70 3.17 -0.97
C GLU A 50 30.92 2.00 -1.61
N PHE A 51 29.71 2.28 -2.10
CA PHE A 51 28.78 1.23 -2.57
C PHE A 51 28.74 1.06 -4.09
N ARG A 52 29.39 1.93 -4.84
CA ARG A 52 29.36 1.98 -6.30
C ARG A 52 28.01 2.46 -6.85
N THR A 53 27.95 2.63 -8.15
CA THR A 53 26.72 2.97 -8.91
C THR A 53 26.45 1.91 -9.94
N PRO A 54 25.17 1.61 -10.28
CA PRO A 54 23.95 2.25 -9.74
C PRO A 54 23.59 1.72 -8.34
N CYS A 55 23.05 2.61 -7.47
CA CYS A 55 22.52 2.24 -6.16
C CYS A 55 21.26 3.03 -5.85
N TYR A 56 20.38 2.44 -5.01
CA TYR A 56 19.24 3.14 -4.43
C TYR A 56 19.60 3.65 -3.04
N VAL A 57 19.29 4.91 -2.77
CA VAL A 57 19.49 5.54 -1.46
C VAL A 57 18.13 5.73 -0.81
N ILE A 58 17.95 5.16 0.38
CA ILE A 58 16.72 5.25 1.14
C ILE A 58 16.97 6.06 2.39
N ASP A 59 16.20 7.13 2.56
CA ASP A 59 16.22 7.98 3.75
C ASP A 59 15.30 7.39 4.83
N GLU A 60 15.91 6.90 5.91
CA GLU A 60 15.16 6.36 7.06
C GLU A 60 14.28 7.42 7.72
N ALA A 61 14.79 8.65 7.86
CA ALA A 61 14.05 9.74 8.51
C ALA A 61 12.80 10.12 7.71
N ASP A 62 12.90 10.17 6.37
CA ASP A 62 11.76 10.40 5.48
C ASP A 62 10.75 9.26 5.55
N PHE A 63 11.21 8.00 5.46
CA PHE A 63 10.33 6.84 5.58
C PHE A 63 9.51 6.88 6.89
N ARG A 64 10.20 7.08 8.02
CA ARG A 64 9.57 7.15 9.34
C ARG A 64 8.64 8.36 9.48
N GLY A 65 9.04 9.51 8.95
CA GLY A 65 8.22 10.72 8.92
C GLY A 65 6.91 10.51 8.17
N ARG A 66 6.97 9.89 6.98
CA ARG A 66 5.77 9.53 6.19
C ARG A 66 4.89 8.52 6.92
N ALA A 67 5.47 7.48 7.52
CA ALA A 67 4.72 6.49 8.30
C ALA A 67 3.93 7.15 9.45
N ARG A 68 4.55 8.09 10.19
CA ARG A 68 3.90 8.85 11.25
C ARG A 68 2.77 9.74 10.74
N ARG A 69 2.95 10.39 9.58
CA ARG A 69 1.89 11.22 8.96
C ARG A 69 0.64 10.38 8.69
N TYR A 70 0.77 9.18 8.11
CA TYR A 70 -0.37 8.28 7.91
C TYR A 70 -1.07 7.91 9.21
N ARG A 71 -0.30 7.54 10.24
CA ARG A 71 -0.87 7.17 11.54
C ARG A 71 -1.55 8.33 12.25
N THR A 72 -1.03 9.55 12.08
CA THR A 72 -1.62 10.75 12.67
C THR A 72 -2.92 11.15 11.97
N ALA A 73 -2.93 11.09 10.64
CA ALA A 73 -4.12 11.41 9.86
C ALA A 73 -5.22 10.33 9.96
N LEU A 74 -4.85 9.08 10.25
CA LEU A 74 -5.76 7.93 10.32
C LEU A 74 -5.70 7.24 11.70
N PRO A 75 -6.04 7.93 12.81
CA PRO A 75 -5.81 7.44 14.17
C PRO A 75 -6.65 6.20 14.54
N HIS A 76 -7.78 5.99 13.86
CA HIS A 76 -8.71 4.88 14.08
C HIS A 76 -8.57 3.76 13.05
N THR A 77 -7.57 3.84 12.18
CA THR A 77 -7.34 2.90 11.08
C THR A 77 -6.01 2.16 11.25
N GLU A 78 -5.98 0.88 10.98
CA GLU A 78 -4.73 0.14 10.87
C GLU A 78 -4.03 0.53 9.57
N VAL A 79 -2.88 1.18 9.67
CA VAL A 79 -2.04 1.50 8.52
C VAL A 79 -1.11 0.32 8.24
N VAL A 80 -1.09 -0.15 7.00
CA VAL A 80 -0.33 -1.32 6.55
C VAL A 80 0.64 -0.91 5.44
N TYR A 81 1.92 -1.16 5.64
CA TYR A 81 2.94 -0.91 4.63
C TYR A 81 2.91 -1.98 3.53
N ALA A 82 2.79 -1.56 2.28
CA ALA A 82 2.81 -2.46 1.13
C ALA A 82 4.24 -2.88 0.78
N GLY A 83 4.66 -4.08 1.19
CA GLY A 83 6.01 -4.59 1.01
C GLY A 83 6.48 -4.64 -0.44
N LYS A 84 5.57 -4.84 -1.39
CA LYS A 84 5.87 -4.83 -2.84
C LYS A 84 6.54 -3.55 -3.35
N SER A 85 6.41 -2.43 -2.65
CA SER A 85 7.01 -1.15 -3.06
C SER A 85 8.52 -1.15 -2.87
N LEU A 86 8.99 -1.62 -1.73
CA LEU A 86 10.39 -1.88 -1.39
C LEU A 86 10.40 -2.64 -0.06
N LEU A 87 11.01 -3.81 -0.01
CA LEU A 87 11.12 -4.57 1.21
C LEU A 87 12.54 -5.07 1.44
N SER A 88 13.09 -4.69 2.59
CA SER A 88 14.29 -5.25 3.18
C SER A 88 14.04 -5.48 4.68
N ILE A 89 14.93 -6.20 5.36
CA ILE A 89 14.83 -6.38 6.82
C ILE A 89 14.83 -5.02 7.54
N ALA A 90 15.63 -4.05 7.07
CA ALA A 90 15.67 -2.71 7.64
C ALA A 90 14.31 -1.98 7.48
N VAL A 91 13.78 -1.93 6.26
CA VAL A 91 12.48 -1.29 5.98
C VAL A 91 11.33 -1.94 6.75
N ALA A 92 11.29 -3.28 6.79
CA ALA A 92 10.29 -4.00 7.57
C ALA A 92 10.39 -3.71 9.08
N ARG A 93 11.62 -3.54 9.60
CA ARG A 93 11.88 -3.15 10.99
C ARG A 93 11.40 -1.73 11.26
N TRP A 94 11.67 -0.77 10.37
CA TRP A 94 11.18 0.60 10.49
C TRP A 94 9.65 0.65 10.48
N ALA A 95 9.01 -0.06 9.55
CA ALA A 95 7.55 -0.15 9.51
C ALA A 95 6.98 -0.68 10.83
N ARG A 96 7.53 -1.77 11.38
CA ARG A 96 7.15 -2.33 12.67
C ARG A 96 7.35 -1.33 13.82
N GLU A 97 8.50 -0.67 13.89
CA GLU A 97 8.83 0.30 14.95
C GLU A 97 7.94 1.53 14.90
N GLU A 98 7.54 1.96 13.71
CA GLU A 98 6.53 3.01 13.53
C GLU A 98 5.09 2.49 13.74
N GLY A 99 4.92 1.21 14.11
CA GLY A 99 3.62 0.64 14.45
C GLY A 99 2.75 0.34 13.24
N LEU A 100 3.30 0.12 12.05
CA LEU A 100 2.56 -0.32 10.88
C LEU A 100 2.38 -1.84 10.85
N GLY A 101 1.31 -2.33 10.19
CA GLY A 101 1.27 -3.69 9.66
C GLY A 101 2.13 -3.80 8.41
N VAL A 102 2.30 -5.00 7.87
CA VAL A 102 3.00 -5.19 6.59
C VAL A 102 2.21 -6.15 5.69
N ASP A 103 1.98 -5.70 4.47
CA ASP A 103 1.38 -6.49 3.39
C ASP A 103 2.49 -7.14 2.57
N VAL A 104 2.41 -8.45 2.36
CA VAL A 104 3.37 -9.27 1.63
C VAL A 104 2.70 -10.06 0.52
N CYS A 105 3.36 -10.20 -0.63
CA CYS A 105 2.81 -10.84 -1.82
C CYS A 105 3.57 -12.11 -2.24
N SER A 106 4.62 -12.50 -1.51
CA SER A 106 5.44 -13.66 -1.82
C SER A 106 6.03 -14.33 -0.58
N ALA A 107 6.48 -15.58 -0.73
CA ALA A 107 7.18 -16.29 0.35
C ALA A 107 8.48 -15.58 0.75
N GLY A 108 9.18 -14.95 -0.18
CA GLY A 108 10.40 -14.18 0.09
C GLY A 108 10.12 -12.93 0.93
N GLU A 109 9.07 -12.19 0.61
CA GLU A 109 8.63 -11.05 1.42
C GLU A 109 8.17 -11.50 2.81
N LEU A 110 7.41 -12.60 2.90
CA LEU A 110 7.01 -13.19 4.18
C LEU A 110 8.22 -13.55 5.04
N ALA A 111 9.23 -14.20 4.47
CA ALA A 111 10.46 -14.54 5.18
C ALA A 111 11.19 -13.27 5.68
N THR A 112 11.23 -12.22 4.86
CA THR A 112 11.86 -10.94 5.20
C THR A 112 11.18 -10.27 6.40
N VAL A 113 9.85 -10.19 6.42
CA VAL A 113 9.11 -9.55 7.53
C VAL A 113 9.20 -10.35 8.82
N LEU A 114 9.21 -11.68 8.72
CA LEU A 114 9.43 -12.56 9.87
C LEU A 114 10.84 -12.38 10.45
N ALA A 115 11.87 -12.31 9.61
CA ALA A 115 13.25 -12.04 10.02
C ALA A 115 13.41 -10.64 10.65
N ALA A 116 12.61 -9.67 10.22
CA ALA A 116 12.56 -8.33 10.82
C ALA A 116 11.81 -8.29 12.18
N GLY A 117 11.19 -9.39 12.58
CA GLY A 117 10.43 -9.50 13.83
C GLY A 117 9.06 -8.81 13.78
N VAL A 118 8.46 -8.67 12.61
CA VAL A 118 7.07 -8.17 12.49
C VAL A 118 6.12 -9.17 13.17
N GLU A 119 5.21 -8.66 13.98
CA GLU A 119 4.21 -9.49 14.65
C GLU A 119 3.32 -10.19 13.63
N LYS A 120 3.19 -11.52 13.75
CA LYS A 120 2.45 -12.35 12.79
C LYS A 120 1.01 -11.86 12.57
N ALA A 121 0.35 -11.43 13.64
CA ALA A 121 -1.02 -10.88 13.60
C ALA A 121 -1.15 -9.62 12.74
N ARG A 122 -0.06 -8.90 12.49
CA ARG A 122 0.02 -7.67 11.70
C ARG A 122 0.51 -7.88 10.28
N ILE A 123 0.77 -9.14 9.89
CA ILE A 123 1.13 -9.51 8.52
C ILE A 123 -0.15 -9.85 7.75
N ILE A 124 -0.28 -9.29 6.54
CA ILE A 124 -1.33 -9.63 5.58
C ILE A 124 -0.67 -10.31 4.39
N MET A 125 -1.09 -11.54 4.07
CA MET A 125 -0.64 -12.22 2.86
C MET A 125 -1.58 -11.91 1.71
N HIS A 126 -1.09 -11.24 0.71
CA HIS A 126 -1.81 -10.76 -0.46
C HIS A 126 -1.28 -11.43 -1.75
N GLY A 127 -1.78 -11.03 -2.92
CA GLY A 127 -1.37 -11.54 -4.23
C GLY A 127 -2.50 -12.29 -4.94
N ASN A 128 -2.52 -12.23 -6.28
CA ASN A 128 -3.56 -12.82 -7.12
C ASN A 128 -3.17 -14.20 -7.69
N ALA A 129 -1.99 -14.69 -7.37
CA ALA A 129 -1.48 -15.97 -7.86
C ALA A 129 -0.61 -16.65 -6.79
N LYS A 130 -1.11 -16.66 -5.54
CA LYS A 130 -0.41 -17.34 -4.45
C LYS A 130 -0.32 -18.84 -4.75
N SER A 131 0.89 -19.37 -4.77
CA SER A 131 1.13 -20.80 -4.89
C SER A 131 0.71 -21.53 -3.61
N GLN A 132 0.49 -22.84 -3.72
CA GLN A 132 0.21 -23.67 -2.53
C GLN A 132 1.35 -23.62 -1.49
N ASP A 133 2.60 -23.45 -1.94
CA ASP A 133 3.74 -23.34 -1.03
C ASP A 133 3.73 -22.00 -0.28
N GLU A 134 3.31 -20.92 -0.92
CA GLU A 134 3.13 -19.61 -0.28
C GLU A 134 1.97 -19.63 0.71
N LEU A 135 0.83 -20.21 0.35
CA LEU A 135 -0.30 -20.39 1.26
C LEU A 135 0.09 -21.27 2.46
N ARG A 136 0.80 -22.37 2.21
CA ARG A 136 1.33 -23.24 3.27
C ARG A 136 2.32 -22.51 4.19
N ALA A 137 3.19 -21.69 3.63
CA ALA A 137 4.12 -20.87 4.41
C ALA A 137 3.36 -19.84 5.27
N ALA A 138 2.33 -19.19 4.73
CA ALA A 138 1.50 -18.24 5.45
C ALA A 138 0.79 -18.91 6.65
N VAL A 139 0.12 -20.02 6.42
CA VAL A 139 -0.59 -20.78 7.47
C VAL A 139 0.37 -21.28 8.55
N ARG A 140 1.48 -21.94 8.18
CA ARG A 140 2.47 -22.48 9.12
C ARG A 140 3.10 -21.39 9.98
N ASN A 141 3.30 -20.21 9.46
CA ASN A 141 3.83 -19.09 10.22
C ASN A 141 2.77 -18.34 11.02
N GLY A 142 1.49 -18.65 10.85
CA GLY A 142 0.38 -18.00 11.56
C GLY A 142 0.18 -16.55 11.15
N VAL A 143 0.22 -16.27 9.85
CA VAL A 143 -0.04 -14.94 9.30
C VAL A 143 -1.42 -14.44 9.71
N GLY A 144 -1.51 -13.20 10.14
CA GLY A 144 -2.72 -12.63 10.73
C GLY A 144 -3.92 -12.66 9.81
N ARG A 145 -3.73 -12.37 8.53
CA ARG A 145 -4.81 -12.34 7.51
C ARG A 145 -4.29 -12.79 6.15
N ILE A 146 -5.13 -13.50 5.40
CA ILE A 146 -4.87 -13.85 4.01
C ILE A 146 -5.98 -13.26 3.15
N VAL A 147 -5.60 -12.55 2.08
CA VAL A 147 -6.55 -11.98 1.11
C VAL A 147 -6.77 -12.98 0.00
N LEU A 148 -7.99 -13.43 -0.16
CA LEU A 148 -8.42 -14.41 -1.18
C LEU A 148 -8.77 -13.70 -2.47
N ASP A 149 -8.18 -14.15 -3.57
CA ASP A 149 -8.29 -13.51 -4.88
C ASP A 149 -9.06 -14.35 -5.91
N SER A 150 -9.23 -15.67 -5.65
CA SER A 150 -9.91 -16.61 -6.56
C SER A 150 -10.56 -17.78 -5.82
N CYS A 151 -11.49 -18.46 -6.53
CA CYS A 151 -12.16 -19.65 -6.00
C CYS A 151 -11.19 -20.84 -5.77
N SER A 152 -10.18 -21.00 -6.62
CA SER A 152 -9.16 -22.04 -6.43
C SER A 152 -8.38 -21.81 -5.14
N GLU A 153 -8.04 -20.56 -4.85
CA GLU A 153 -7.32 -20.18 -3.66
C GLU A 153 -8.13 -20.42 -2.37
N ILE A 154 -9.46 -20.22 -2.41
CA ILE A 154 -10.35 -20.58 -1.29
C ILE A 154 -10.23 -22.09 -1.00
N THR A 155 -10.28 -22.92 -2.05
CA THR A 155 -10.20 -24.37 -1.92
C THR A 155 -8.83 -24.82 -1.41
N ASP A 156 -7.75 -24.26 -1.98
CA ASP A 156 -6.38 -24.58 -1.60
C ASP A 156 -6.10 -24.20 -0.14
N LEU A 157 -6.48 -22.99 0.27
CA LEU A 157 -6.31 -22.52 1.63
C LEU A 157 -7.11 -23.36 2.63
N ALA A 158 -8.35 -23.69 2.29
CA ALA A 158 -9.19 -24.54 3.14
C ALA A 158 -8.58 -25.94 3.34
N GLY A 159 -7.93 -26.49 2.32
CA GLY A 159 -7.20 -27.76 2.42
C GLY A 159 -5.91 -27.69 3.24
N LEU A 160 -5.33 -26.50 3.40
CA LEU A 160 -4.04 -26.27 4.08
C LEU A 160 -4.21 -25.78 5.53
N ALA A 161 -5.30 -25.08 5.85
CA ALA A 161 -5.51 -24.48 7.15
C ALA A 161 -5.93 -25.52 8.20
N GLU A 162 -5.01 -25.86 9.09
CA GLU A 162 -5.24 -26.77 10.23
C GLU A 162 -5.97 -26.07 11.39
N GLN A 163 -5.85 -24.75 11.49
CA GLN A 163 -6.52 -23.91 12.46
C GLN A 163 -7.34 -22.85 11.73
N ARG A 164 -8.25 -22.19 12.46
CA ARG A 164 -9.10 -21.15 11.89
C ARG A 164 -8.27 -19.96 11.41
N GLN A 165 -8.19 -19.78 10.08
CA GLN A 165 -7.45 -18.73 9.41
C GLN A 165 -8.36 -17.55 9.08
N ARG A 166 -8.01 -16.35 9.57
CA ARG A 166 -8.71 -15.12 9.18
C ARG A 166 -8.45 -14.78 7.72
N VAL A 167 -9.52 -14.49 6.99
CA VAL A 167 -9.45 -14.17 5.57
C VAL A 167 -10.26 -12.93 5.22
N LEU A 168 -9.79 -12.23 4.19
CA LEU A 168 -10.50 -11.17 3.48
C LEU A 168 -10.76 -11.65 2.06
N ILE A 169 -11.90 -11.31 1.47
CA ILE A 169 -12.13 -11.51 0.04
C ILE A 169 -11.76 -10.23 -0.68
N ARG A 170 -10.91 -10.34 -1.71
CA ARG A 170 -10.62 -9.21 -2.60
C ARG A 170 -11.77 -9.00 -3.55
N VAL A 171 -12.31 -7.80 -3.53
CA VAL A 171 -13.44 -7.37 -4.35
C VAL A 171 -13.01 -6.23 -5.26
N THR A 172 -13.42 -6.32 -6.52
CA THR A 172 -13.27 -5.22 -7.48
C THR A 172 -14.54 -4.39 -7.46
N PRO A 173 -14.50 -3.14 -6.95
CA PRO A 173 -15.70 -2.33 -6.76
C PRO A 173 -16.20 -1.64 -8.03
N ASP A 174 -15.59 -1.90 -9.17
CA ASP A 174 -15.96 -1.37 -10.49
C ASP A 174 -15.90 0.16 -10.57
N ILE A 175 -14.78 0.71 -10.14
CA ILE A 175 -14.46 2.14 -10.18
C ILE A 175 -13.42 2.39 -11.26
N ASP A 176 -13.78 3.25 -12.23
CA ASP A 176 -12.85 3.72 -13.24
C ASP A 176 -12.08 4.94 -12.72
N ILE A 177 -10.78 4.80 -12.56
CA ILE A 177 -9.89 5.89 -12.13
C ILE A 177 -9.41 6.79 -13.29
N HIS A 178 -9.97 6.60 -14.52
CA HIS A 178 -9.56 7.31 -15.73
C HIS A 178 -8.05 7.25 -16.03
N GLY A 179 -7.36 6.26 -15.48
CA GLY A 179 -5.93 6.03 -15.62
C GLY A 179 -5.56 5.10 -16.77
N HIS A 180 -4.27 4.85 -16.92
CA HIS A 180 -3.77 3.86 -17.86
C HIS A 180 -4.25 2.46 -17.45
N ARG A 181 -4.80 1.67 -18.39
CA ARG A 181 -5.36 0.31 -18.11
C ARG A 181 -4.43 -0.61 -17.32
N ALA A 182 -3.12 -0.45 -17.45
CA ALA A 182 -2.14 -1.27 -16.72
C ALA A 182 -2.07 -0.96 -15.22
N ILE A 183 -2.51 0.22 -14.77
CA ILE A 183 -2.49 0.64 -13.35
C ILE A 183 -3.87 0.69 -12.71
N THR A 184 -4.94 0.58 -13.50
CA THR A 184 -6.32 0.48 -13.02
C THR A 184 -6.58 -0.94 -12.55
N THR A 185 -7.03 -1.13 -11.32
CA THR A 185 -7.34 -2.46 -10.73
C THR A 185 -8.76 -2.55 -10.17
N GLY A 186 -9.52 -1.47 -10.31
CA GLY A 186 -10.87 -1.33 -9.75
C GLY A 186 -12.01 -1.65 -10.70
N ILE A 187 -11.74 -2.06 -11.95
CA ILE A 187 -12.76 -2.38 -12.97
C ILE A 187 -12.87 -3.88 -13.22
N SER A 188 -14.03 -4.32 -13.71
CA SER A 188 -14.41 -5.73 -13.85
C SER A 188 -13.55 -6.54 -14.86
N ASP A 189 -12.91 -5.89 -15.81
CA ASP A 189 -12.05 -6.52 -16.84
C ASP A 189 -10.58 -6.68 -16.39
N GLN A 190 -10.34 -6.82 -15.09
CA GLN A 190 -9.01 -6.97 -14.53
C GLN A 190 -8.80 -8.36 -13.91
N LYS A 191 -7.52 -8.76 -13.82
CA LYS A 191 -7.08 -10.08 -13.32
C LYS A 191 -7.12 -10.24 -11.80
N PHE A 192 -7.71 -9.29 -11.08
CA PHE A 192 -7.67 -9.24 -9.62
C PHE A 192 -9.05 -9.37 -9.01
N GLY A 193 -9.18 -10.29 -8.04
CA GLY A 193 -10.32 -10.37 -7.16
C GLY A 193 -11.64 -10.80 -7.81
N PHE A 194 -12.71 -10.66 -7.03
CA PHE A 194 -14.07 -10.97 -7.43
C PHE A 194 -14.83 -9.68 -7.73
N THR A 195 -15.50 -9.60 -8.88
CA THR A 195 -16.26 -8.41 -9.26
C THR A 195 -17.55 -8.27 -8.46
N LEU A 196 -17.94 -7.04 -8.12
CA LEU A 196 -19.29 -6.75 -7.58
C LEU A 196 -20.34 -6.88 -8.69
N GLU A 197 -20.11 -6.24 -9.84
CA GLU A 197 -20.92 -6.46 -11.04
C GLU A 197 -20.76 -7.91 -11.50
N GLY A 198 -21.81 -8.56 -11.92
CA GLY A 198 -21.78 -9.96 -12.30
C GLY A 198 -21.87 -10.96 -11.14
N GLY A 199 -21.85 -10.52 -9.88
CA GLY A 199 -22.17 -11.35 -8.71
C GLY A 199 -21.05 -12.28 -8.25
N HIS A 200 -19.84 -12.23 -8.82
CA HIS A 200 -18.74 -13.14 -8.44
C HIS A 200 -18.35 -13.00 -6.96
N ALA A 201 -18.38 -11.79 -6.41
CA ALA A 201 -18.14 -11.57 -4.98
C ALA A 201 -19.23 -12.24 -4.11
N ALA A 202 -20.50 -12.17 -4.55
CA ALA A 202 -21.62 -12.81 -3.87
C ALA A 202 -21.53 -14.36 -3.93
N GLU A 203 -20.91 -14.92 -4.96
CA GLU A 203 -20.65 -16.37 -5.07
C GLU A 203 -19.44 -16.82 -4.24
N ALA A 204 -18.43 -15.96 -4.05
CA ALA A 204 -17.24 -16.27 -3.27
C ALA A 204 -17.56 -16.39 -1.77
N VAL A 205 -18.43 -15.53 -1.25
CA VAL A 205 -18.80 -15.51 0.18
C VAL A 205 -19.31 -16.87 0.69
N PRO A 206 -20.35 -17.49 0.12
CA PRO A 206 -20.82 -18.79 0.60
C PRO A 206 -19.76 -19.88 0.44
N ARG A 207 -18.86 -19.80 -0.54
CA ARG A 207 -17.75 -20.75 -0.67
C ARG A 207 -16.80 -20.67 0.51
N VAL A 208 -16.42 -19.46 0.95
CA VAL A 208 -15.59 -19.29 2.14
C VAL A 208 -16.32 -19.78 3.39
N LEU A 209 -17.60 -19.40 3.56
CA LEU A 209 -18.42 -19.78 4.72
C LEU A 209 -18.68 -21.29 4.83
N ALA A 210 -18.60 -22.04 3.72
CA ALA A 210 -18.71 -23.49 3.72
C ALA A 210 -17.52 -24.20 4.40
N HIS A 211 -16.41 -23.49 4.65
CA HIS A 211 -15.20 -24.03 5.26
C HIS A 211 -15.04 -23.52 6.70
N PRO A 212 -15.25 -24.38 7.72
CA PRO A 212 -15.25 -23.95 9.13
C PRO A 212 -13.88 -23.49 9.63
N ASN A 213 -12.81 -23.84 8.93
CA ASN A 213 -11.43 -23.42 9.19
C ASN A 213 -11.05 -22.09 8.50
N LEU A 214 -11.95 -21.47 7.76
CA LEU A 214 -11.80 -20.12 7.24
C LEU A 214 -12.69 -19.15 8.01
N ASP A 215 -12.12 -18.07 8.49
CA ASP A 215 -12.81 -17.01 9.23
C ASP A 215 -12.92 -15.78 8.34
N LEU A 216 -14.04 -15.64 7.66
CA LEU A 216 -14.31 -14.45 6.82
C LEU A 216 -14.57 -13.25 7.72
N ILE A 217 -13.58 -12.37 7.86
CA ILE A 217 -13.67 -11.21 8.74
C ILE A 217 -13.93 -9.90 7.99
N GLY A 218 -13.80 -9.88 6.67
CA GLY A 218 -13.99 -8.64 5.92
C GLY A 218 -13.75 -8.75 4.43
N LEU A 219 -13.76 -7.58 3.79
CA LEU A 219 -13.48 -7.40 2.37
C LEU A 219 -12.23 -6.55 2.17
N HIS A 220 -11.59 -6.73 1.03
CA HIS A 220 -10.47 -5.92 0.56
C HIS A 220 -10.78 -5.39 -0.83
N CYS A 221 -10.42 -4.15 -1.11
CA CYS A 221 -10.38 -3.63 -2.48
C CYS A 221 -9.07 -2.86 -2.72
N HIS A 222 -8.74 -2.68 -3.98
CA HIS A 222 -7.65 -1.80 -4.43
C HIS A 222 -8.06 -1.24 -5.79
N ILE A 223 -8.34 0.05 -5.84
CA ILE A 223 -8.93 0.69 -7.02
C ILE A 223 -7.90 1.03 -8.09
N GLY A 224 -6.63 1.14 -7.74
CA GLY A 224 -5.56 1.41 -8.70
C GLY A 224 -4.34 2.08 -8.09
N SER A 225 -3.44 2.52 -8.95
CA SER A 225 -2.24 3.26 -8.59
C SER A 225 -2.30 4.69 -9.14
N GLN A 226 -1.63 5.63 -8.45
CA GLN A 226 -1.60 7.04 -8.81
C GLN A 226 -2.99 7.68 -8.86
N VAL A 227 -3.84 7.32 -7.91
CA VAL A 227 -5.16 7.91 -7.74
C VAL A 227 -5.01 9.26 -7.04
N THR A 228 -5.30 10.34 -7.74
CA THR A 228 -5.17 11.73 -7.24
C THR A 228 -6.50 12.36 -6.85
N ASP A 229 -7.63 11.68 -7.13
CA ASP A 229 -8.97 12.13 -6.74
C ASP A 229 -9.44 11.38 -5.48
N ALA A 230 -9.49 12.09 -4.35
CA ALA A 230 -9.94 11.53 -3.07
C ALA A 230 -11.39 11.01 -3.11
N ALA A 231 -12.26 11.60 -3.94
CA ALA A 231 -13.67 11.20 -4.04
C ALA A 231 -13.82 9.73 -4.48
N LEU A 232 -12.89 9.20 -5.26
CA LEU A 232 -12.89 7.79 -5.70
C LEU A 232 -12.76 6.82 -4.53
N TYR A 233 -12.01 7.18 -3.49
CA TYR A 233 -11.94 6.37 -2.26
C TYR A 233 -13.26 6.39 -1.49
N GLY A 234 -13.92 7.55 -1.39
CA GLY A 234 -15.26 7.65 -0.79
C GLY A 234 -16.29 6.78 -1.52
N GLU A 235 -16.26 6.79 -2.87
CA GLU A 235 -17.13 5.92 -3.67
C GLU A 235 -16.82 4.43 -3.46
N ALA A 236 -15.53 4.06 -3.42
CA ALA A 236 -15.12 2.68 -3.14
C ALA A 236 -15.65 2.20 -1.78
N ILE A 237 -15.49 3.02 -0.74
CA ILE A 237 -15.98 2.72 0.60
C ILE A 237 -17.49 2.51 0.60
N ARG A 238 -18.27 3.38 -0.03
CA ARG A 238 -19.73 3.23 -0.11
C ARG A 238 -20.15 1.91 -0.77
N ARG A 239 -19.53 1.54 -1.88
CA ARG A 239 -19.80 0.26 -2.57
C ARG A 239 -19.40 -0.94 -1.73
N MET A 240 -18.26 -0.87 -1.08
CA MET A 240 -17.76 -1.97 -0.23
C MET A 240 -18.60 -2.15 1.04
N ILE A 241 -19.03 -1.08 1.69
CA ILE A 241 -19.92 -1.16 2.86
C ILE A 241 -21.29 -1.71 2.45
N ALA A 242 -21.83 -1.30 1.30
CA ALA A 242 -23.06 -1.89 0.76
C ALA A 242 -22.92 -3.40 0.52
N ALA A 243 -21.77 -3.86 -0.03
CA ALA A 243 -21.49 -5.29 -0.18
C ALA A 243 -21.38 -6.02 1.17
N MET A 244 -20.77 -5.40 2.19
CA MET A 244 -20.72 -5.98 3.55
C MET A 244 -22.11 -6.07 4.17
N ALA A 245 -22.97 -5.08 3.96
CA ALA A 245 -24.36 -5.10 4.41
C ALA A 245 -25.17 -6.22 3.71
N ASP A 246 -24.95 -6.44 2.41
CA ASP A 246 -25.56 -7.55 1.67
C ASP A 246 -25.11 -8.93 2.20
N VAL A 247 -23.82 -9.10 2.53
CA VAL A 247 -23.30 -10.30 3.20
C VAL A 247 -24.04 -10.55 4.52
N ARG A 248 -24.21 -9.51 5.33
CA ARG A 248 -24.97 -9.60 6.59
C ARG A 248 -26.42 -10.01 6.34
N ALA A 249 -27.08 -9.40 5.37
CA ALA A 249 -28.49 -9.66 5.08
C ALA A 249 -28.72 -11.10 4.56
N ARG A 250 -27.84 -11.61 3.70
CA ARG A 250 -27.99 -12.93 3.06
C ARG A 250 -27.47 -14.08 3.92
N HIS A 251 -26.42 -13.87 4.69
CA HIS A 251 -25.70 -14.95 5.39
C HIS A 251 -25.69 -14.80 6.91
N GLY A 252 -26.19 -13.69 7.46
CA GLY A 252 -26.16 -13.43 8.90
C GLY A 252 -24.77 -13.17 9.47
N VAL A 253 -23.75 -13.01 8.62
CA VAL A 253 -22.36 -12.80 9.02
C VAL A 253 -22.06 -11.30 9.05
N ILE A 254 -21.49 -10.85 10.17
CA ILE A 254 -21.03 -9.45 10.32
C ILE A 254 -19.55 -9.39 9.99
N LEU A 255 -19.22 -8.73 8.88
CA LEU A 255 -17.85 -8.43 8.53
C LEU A 255 -17.39 -7.19 9.29
N THR A 256 -16.22 -7.28 9.94
CA THR A 256 -15.71 -6.24 10.84
C THR A 256 -14.51 -5.49 10.29
N GLN A 257 -13.98 -5.91 9.13
CA GLN A 257 -12.82 -5.29 8.52
C GLN A 257 -13.09 -4.91 7.05
N LEU A 258 -12.72 -3.67 6.71
CA LEU A 258 -12.65 -3.20 5.34
C LEU A 258 -11.22 -2.73 5.09
N ASN A 259 -10.54 -3.36 4.13
CA ASN A 259 -9.25 -2.92 3.63
C ASN A 259 -9.44 -2.25 2.27
N ILE A 260 -9.21 -0.95 2.19
CA ILE A 260 -9.42 -0.15 0.97
C ILE A 260 -8.21 -0.15 0.03
N GLY A 261 -7.16 -0.91 0.38
CA GLY A 261 -5.92 -0.92 -0.38
C GLY A 261 -5.10 0.36 -0.20
N GLY A 262 -4.35 0.69 -1.22
CA GLY A 262 -3.54 1.90 -1.28
C GLY A 262 -3.62 2.53 -2.66
N GLY A 263 -2.50 3.08 -3.14
CA GLY A 263 -2.38 3.56 -4.52
C GLY A 263 -2.73 5.03 -4.71
N HIS A 264 -2.89 5.82 -3.64
CA HIS A 264 -3.02 7.27 -3.80
C HIS A 264 -1.79 7.87 -4.49
N GLY A 265 -2.04 8.90 -5.30
CA GLY A 265 -1.04 9.50 -6.17
C GLY A 265 -0.01 10.31 -5.41
N ILE A 266 1.22 10.23 -5.89
CA ILE A 266 2.34 11.05 -5.46
C ILE A 266 2.93 11.78 -6.67
N PRO A 267 3.46 13.01 -6.53
CA PRO A 267 4.12 13.69 -7.63
C PRO A 267 5.46 13.03 -7.95
N TYR A 268 5.77 12.89 -9.24
CA TYR A 268 7.09 12.52 -9.75
C TYR A 268 7.89 13.74 -10.22
N LEU A 269 7.19 14.78 -10.67
CA LEU A 269 7.78 16.02 -11.15
C LEU A 269 7.17 17.21 -10.40
N ALA A 270 7.91 18.32 -10.40
CA ALA A 270 7.40 19.58 -9.86
C ALA A 270 6.16 20.02 -10.65
N GLY A 271 5.03 20.20 -9.94
CA GLY A 271 3.75 20.58 -10.55
C GLY A 271 2.82 19.41 -10.86
N ASP A 272 3.25 18.16 -10.66
CA ASP A 272 2.32 17.02 -10.70
C ASP A 272 1.25 17.15 -9.59
N PRO A 273 0.04 16.64 -9.82
CA PRO A 273 -0.99 16.60 -8.79
C PRO A 273 -0.56 15.73 -7.61
N GLU A 274 -0.80 16.23 -6.41
CA GLU A 274 -0.57 15.50 -5.15
C GLU A 274 -1.90 15.30 -4.44
N LEU A 275 -2.16 14.10 -3.95
CA LEU A 275 -3.21 13.85 -2.99
C LEU A 275 -2.58 13.80 -1.61
N SER A 276 -2.91 14.76 -0.74
CA SER A 276 -2.39 14.77 0.62
C SER A 276 -2.99 13.65 1.46
N VAL A 277 -2.24 13.21 2.47
CA VAL A 277 -2.72 12.16 3.41
C VAL A 277 -3.94 12.66 4.20
N ASP A 278 -4.02 13.96 4.48
CA ASP A 278 -5.15 14.56 5.21
C ASP A 278 -6.42 14.58 4.36
N GLU A 279 -6.32 14.93 3.05
CA GLU A 279 -7.45 14.85 2.12
C GLU A 279 -7.93 13.40 1.95
N LEU A 280 -6.99 12.44 1.88
CA LEU A 280 -7.33 11.03 1.83
C LEU A 280 -8.06 10.59 3.11
N ALA A 281 -7.56 10.98 4.28
CA ALA A 281 -8.16 10.65 5.56
C ALA A 281 -9.59 11.20 5.67
N GLN A 282 -9.79 12.46 5.29
CA GLN A 282 -11.11 13.09 5.27
C GLN A 282 -12.09 12.35 4.33
N ALA A 283 -11.63 11.99 3.13
CA ALA A 283 -12.48 11.25 2.18
C ALA A 283 -12.86 9.85 2.68
N ILE A 284 -11.97 9.20 3.45
CA ILE A 284 -12.26 7.93 4.11
C ILE A 284 -13.32 8.10 5.18
N GLU A 285 -13.19 9.10 6.07
CA GLU A 285 -14.14 9.37 7.13
C GLU A 285 -15.52 9.75 6.57
N ASP A 286 -15.58 10.70 5.64
CA ASP A 286 -16.82 11.11 4.97
C ASP A 286 -17.50 9.93 4.25
N GLY A 287 -16.71 9.06 3.60
CA GLY A 287 -17.21 7.88 2.92
C GLY A 287 -17.81 6.85 3.88
N LEU A 288 -17.19 6.64 5.04
CA LEU A 288 -17.69 5.75 6.09
C LEU A 288 -18.95 6.31 6.73
N ASP A 289 -18.97 7.59 7.10
CA ASP A 289 -20.12 8.25 7.72
C ASP A 289 -21.34 8.20 6.78
N ALA A 290 -21.14 8.53 5.49
CA ALA A 290 -22.21 8.45 4.50
C ALA A 290 -22.73 7.03 4.23
N ALA A 291 -21.88 6.01 4.38
CA ALA A 291 -22.26 4.62 4.14
C ALA A 291 -22.91 3.95 5.38
N CYS A 292 -22.71 4.49 6.58
CA CYS A 292 -23.21 3.94 7.84
C CYS A 292 -24.42 4.71 8.40
N ALA A 293 -24.80 5.84 7.79
CA ALA A 293 -25.99 6.61 8.13
C ALA A 293 -27.27 5.95 7.64
#